data_46f5e076d6842ad2a50aedb9118ca337
#
_entry.id   46f5e076d6842ad2a50aedb9118ca337
#
_cell.length_a   1.000
_cell.length_b   1.000
_cell.length_c   1.000
_cell.angle_alpha   90.00
_cell.angle_beta   90.00
_cell.angle_gamma   90.00
#
_symmetry.space_group_name_H-M   'P 1'
#
loop_
_entity.id
_entity.type
_entity.pdbx_description
1 polymer ?
#
loop_
_entity_poly.entity_id
_entity_poly.type
_entity_poly.pdbx_seq_one_letter_code
_entity_poly.pdbx_strand_id
1 'polypeptide(L)'
;MKISIIGIGRLGGALALALSKKGYSIENLIARQGETAEKIAENISPKPQILNASETEKLGGSEIIFITTQDSEIEAVAAGLAGKLTNKPFVFHTSGSLSSQILRDLNESGCRVGSIHPLVSVSDSFLGARRFKDVFFCLEGDAEAVAVAEKIVGDLQGKSFAVETKFKALYHASAVTASGQVTALISIAVEMLAACGLTNEKAQEILLPLVKSTFENLEKQTPAEALTGTFARADVETMKKHIAAIKETLAPELLEVYLQLGLRSTHLAETQGASAENLALMKKILAVENAKNWKGNLQG
;
A
#
# COMPACT_ATOMS: atom_id res chain seq x y z
N MET A 1 -16.11 -6.18 22.17
CA MET A 1 -15.51 -4.84 22.33
C MET A 1 -16.22 -3.85 21.43
N LYS A 2 -16.45 -2.65 21.93
CA LYS A 2 -17.13 -1.53 21.26
C LYS A 2 -16.13 -0.70 20.49
N ILE A 3 -16.35 -0.52 19.20
CA ILE A 3 -15.41 0.13 18.30
C ILE A 3 -16.04 1.36 17.64
N SER A 4 -15.30 2.45 17.60
CA SER A 4 -15.61 3.61 16.74
C SER A 4 -14.51 3.80 15.70
N ILE A 5 -14.90 4.24 14.49
CA ILE A 5 -13.97 4.42 13.38
C ILE A 5 -14.10 5.84 12.83
N ILE A 6 -12.98 6.57 12.81
CA ILE A 6 -12.88 7.95 12.31
C ILE A 6 -12.20 7.91 10.94
N GLY A 7 -12.91 8.39 9.91
CA GLY A 7 -12.44 8.38 8.53
C GLY A 7 -12.98 7.20 7.72
N ILE A 8 -14.25 7.28 7.30
CA ILE A 8 -14.90 6.21 6.54
C ILE A 8 -14.57 6.34 5.04
N GLY A 9 -13.30 6.07 4.74
CA GLY A 9 -12.79 5.86 3.40
C GLY A 9 -12.77 4.36 3.04
N ARG A 10 -11.96 4.00 2.04
CA ARG A 10 -11.83 2.61 1.58
C ARG A 10 -11.40 1.66 2.71
N LEU A 11 -10.36 2.02 3.44
CA LEU A 11 -9.81 1.19 4.52
C LEU A 11 -10.70 1.20 5.76
N GLY A 12 -11.14 2.40 6.21
CA GLY A 12 -12.02 2.51 7.38
C GLY A 12 -13.33 1.76 7.21
N GLY A 13 -13.95 1.86 6.03
CA GLY A 13 -15.15 1.09 5.70
C GLY A 13 -14.88 -0.43 5.64
N ALA A 14 -13.75 -0.85 5.07
CA ALA A 14 -13.37 -2.26 5.02
C ALA A 14 -13.15 -2.84 6.43
N LEU A 15 -12.47 -2.09 7.31
CA LEU A 15 -12.27 -2.48 8.72
C LEU A 15 -13.60 -2.57 9.47
N ALA A 16 -14.50 -1.59 9.31
CA ALA A 16 -15.82 -1.60 9.93
C ALA A 16 -16.59 -2.88 9.58
N LEU A 17 -16.68 -3.19 8.28
CA LEU A 17 -17.36 -4.38 7.78
C LEU A 17 -16.70 -5.68 8.25
N ALA A 18 -15.37 -5.75 8.23
CA ALA A 18 -14.65 -6.95 8.61
C ALA A 18 -14.77 -7.23 10.12
N LEU A 19 -14.58 -6.21 10.94
CA LEU A 19 -14.66 -6.31 12.41
C LEU A 19 -16.09 -6.64 12.88
N SER A 20 -17.11 -6.03 12.29
CA SER A 20 -18.50 -6.37 12.57
C SER A 20 -18.79 -7.87 12.32
N LYS A 21 -18.30 -8.42 11.20
CA LYS A 21 -18.43 -9.87 10.90
C LYS A 21 -17.71 -10.79 11.87
N LYS A 22 -16.75 -10.25 12.63
CA LYS A 22 -16.01 -10.98 13.68
C LYS A 22 -16.60 -10.78 15.07
N GLY A 23 -17.80 -10.17 15.16
CA GLY A 23 -18.53 -10.01 16.41
C GLY A 23 -18.14 -8.78 17.24
N TYR A 24 -17.35 -7.87 16.67
CA TYR A 24 -17.12 -6.56 17.28
C TYR A 24 -18.35 -5.66 17.11
N SER A 25 -18.70 -4.91 18.15
CA SER A 25 -19.78 -3.91 18.09
C SER A 25 -19.26 -2.61 17.49
N ILE A 26 -19.66 -2.30 16.27
CA ILE A 26 -19.33 -1.01 15.67
C ILE A 26 -20.36 0.01 16.15
N GLU A 27 -19.94 0.91 17.06
CA GLU A 27 -20.84 1.89 17.69
C GLU A 27 -21.02 3.13 16.83
N ASN A 28 -19.88 3.69 16.34
CA ASN A 28 -19.89 4.94 15.62
C ASN A 28 -19.00 4.89 14.37
N LEU A 29 -19.49 5.50 13.30
CA LEU A 29 -18.74 5.80 12.08
C LEU A 29 -18.65 7.32 11.93
N ILE A 30 -17.44 7.87 11.97
CA ILE A 30 -17.22 9.31 11.84
C ILE A 30 -16.73 9.62 10.44
N ALA A 31 -17.50 10.37 9.67
CA ALA A 31 -17.21 10.70 8.28
C ALA A 31 -17.51 12.16 7.95
N ARG A 32 -16.73 12.73 7.02
CA ARG A 32 -17.02 14.05 6.45
C ARG A 32 -18.17 14.03 5.44
N GLN A 33 -18.29 12.93 4.69
CA GLN A 33 -19.35 12.71 3.71
C GLN A 33 -20.21 11.53 4.17
N GLY A 34 -21.51 11.78 4.40
CA GLY A 34 -22.42 10.79 4.98
C GLY A 34 -22.71 9.61 4.05
N GLU A 35 -22.76 9.81 2.73
CA GLU A 35 -23.21 8.77 1.78
C GLU A 35 -22.40 7.46 1.86
N THR A 36 -21.07 7.56 1.93
CA THR A 36 -20.21 6.36 2.07
C THR A 36 -20.42 5.69 3.42
N ALA A 37 -20.54 6.48 4.50
CA ALA A 37 -20.79 5.95 5.84
C ALA A 37 -22.15 5.26 5.95
N GLU A 38 -23.20 5.83 5.31
CA GLU A 38 -24.54 5.21 5.25
C GLU A 38 -24.49 3.84 4.57
N LYS A 39 -23.87 3.74 3.39
CA LYS A 39 -23.71 2.46 2.68
C LYS A 39 -22.98 1.41 3.52
N ILE A 40 -21.99 1.80 4.30
CA ILE A 40 -21.28 0.90 5.21
C ILE A 40 -22.17 0.52 6.38
N ALA A 41 -22.82 1.50 7.03
CA ALA A 41 -23.69 1.29 8.20
C ALA A 41 -24.87 0.35 7.92
N GLU A 42 -25.45 0.42 6.73
CA GLU A 42 -26.54 -0.47 6.28
C GLU A 42 -26.13 -1.95 6.23
N ASN A 43 -24.84 -2.25 6.15
CA ASN A 43 -24.28 -3.60 6.10
C ASN A 43 -23.75 -4.09 7.46
N ILE A 44 -24.01 -3.35 8.54
CA ILE A 44 -23.57 -3.67 9.91
C ILE A 44 -24.81 -3.80 10.81
N SER A 45 -24.86 -4.84 11.62
CA SER A 45 -25.93 -5.07 12.58
C SER A 45 -25.37 -5.35 13.98
N PRO A 46 -25.82 -4.59 15.02
CA PRO A 46 -26.74 -3.44 14.93
C PRO A 46 -26.14 -2.30 14.11
N LYS A 47 -27.01 -1.48 13.47
CA LYS A 47 -26.57 -0.33 12.65
C LYS A 47 -25.84 0.69 13.52
N PRO A 48 -24.58 1.04 13.19
CA PRO A 48 -23.82 2.05 13.93
C PRO A 48 -24.40 3.46 13.74
N GLN A 49 -24.09 4.34 14.70
CA GLN A 49 -24.41 5.76 14.54
C GLN A 49 -23.41 6.40 13.56
N ILE A 50 -23.91 7.29 12.73
CA ILE A 50 -23.08 8.11 11.85
C ILE A 50 -22.95 9.48 12.50
N LEU A 51 -21.70 9.88 12.79
CA LEU A 51 -21.37 11.11 13.47
C LEU A 51 -20.52 12.03 12.58
N ASN A 52 -20.67 13.33 12.82
CA ASN A 52 -19.76 14.33 12.25
C ASN A 52 -18.50 14.48 13.11
N ALA A 53 -17.46 15.05 12.55
CA ALA A 53 -16.19 15.30 13.25
C ALA A 53 -16.32 16.20 14.51
N SER A 54 -17.39 16.99 14.62
CA SER A 54 -17.68 17.82 15.80
C SER A 54 -18.34 17.06 16.96
N GLU A 55 -18.83 15.86 16.76
CA GLU A 55 -19.62 15.08 17.74
C GLU A 55 -18.76 14.07 18.51
N THR A 56 -17.50 14.43 18.76
CA THR A 56 -16.50 13.52 19.38
C THR A 56 -16.81 13.15 20.83
N GLU A 57 -17.65 13.94 21.54
CA GLU A 57 -18.13 13.62 22.87
C GLU A 57 -18.94 12.32 22.93
N LYS A 58 -19.56 11.91 21.84
CA LYS A 58 -20.33 10.67 21.72
C LYS A 58 -19.44 9.42 21.65
N LEU A 59 -18.12 9.58 21.53
CA LEU A 59 -17.16 8.46 21.52
C LEU A 59 -16.83 7.90 22.92
N GLY A 60 -17.35 8.49 24.00
CA GLY A 60 -17.05 8.11 25.37
C GLY A 60 -17.40 6.68 25.77
N GLY A 61 -18.20 5.96 24.96
CA GLY A 61 -18.52 4.55 25.18
C GLY A 61 -17.61 3.55 24.43
N SER A 62 -16.71 4.03 23.57
CA SER A 62 -15.84 3.18 22.76
C SER A 62 -14.70 2.58 23.59
N GLU A 63 -14.45 1.29 23.47
CA GLU A 63 -13.27 0.62 24.03
C GLU A 63 -12.06 0.74 23.10
N ILE A 64 -12.34 0.82 21.79
CA ILE A 64 -11.34 0.96 20.74
C ILE A 64 -11.76 2.06 19.76
N ILE A 65 -10.82 2.92 19.38
CA ILE A 65 -11.02 3.92 18.33
C ILE A 65 -9.97 3.70 17.25
N PHE A 66 -10.42 3.58 16.00
CA PHE A 66 -9.56 3.61 14.83
C PHE A 66 -9.58 4.98 14.17
N ILE A 67 -8.41 5.53 13.87
CA ILE A 67 -8.22 6.73 13.05
C ILE A 67 -7.70 6.25 11.68
N THR A 68 -8.56 6.29 10.68
CA THR A 68 -8.30 5.82 9.31
C THR A 68 -8.41 6.95 8.29
N THR A 69 -8.20 8.19 8.74
CA THR A 69 -8.10 9.40 7.92
C THR A 69 -6.79 9.42 7.13
N GLN A 70 -6.61 10.41 6.27
CA GLN A 70 -5.32 10.65 5.62
C GLN A 70 -4.23 10.93 6.66
N ASP A 71 -2.98 10.55 6.35
CA ASP A 71 -1.83 10.71 7.25
C ASP A 71 -1.69 12.14 7.79
N SER A 72 -1.91 13.14 6.94
CA SER A 72 -1.84 14.57 7.30
C SER A 72 -2.92 15.03 8.28
N GLU A 73 -3.93 14.23 8.55
CA GLU A 73 -5.06 14.59 9.43
C GLU A 73 -5.01 13.88 10.78
N ILE A 74 -4.20 12.81 10.91
CA ILE A 74 -4.17 11.95 12.11
C ILE A 74 -3.83 12.75 13.36
N GLU A 75 -2.82 13.62 13.30
CA GLU A 75 -2.38 14.45 14.43
C GLU A 75 -3.49 15.40 14.90
N ALA A 76 -4.12 16.09 13.95
CA ALA A 76 -5.20 17.02 14.27
C ALA A 76 -6.43 16.31 14.86
N VAL A 77 -6.76 15.10 14.37
CA VAL A 77 -7.82 14.28 14.93
C VAL A 77 -7.46 13.83 16.35
N ALA A 78 -6.24 13.38 16.59
CA ALA A 78 -5.76 12.96 17.90
C ALA A 78 -5.81 14.10 18.92
N ALA A 79 -5.29 15.28 18.58
CA ALA A 79 -5.34 16.47 19.40
C ALA A 79 -6.79 16.90 19.72
N GLY A 80 -7.69 16.82 18.73
CA GLY A 80 -9.11 17.13 18.92
C GLY A 80 -9.85 16.18 19.87
N LEU A 81 -9.36 14.96 20.08
CA LEU A 81 -9.90 13.94 20.99
C LEU A 81 -9.24 13.98 22.37
N ALA A 82 -8.03 14.50 22.48
CA ALA A 82 -7.27 14.52 23.73
C ALA A 82 -8.06 15.23 24.85
N GLY A 83 -8.08 14.60 26.03
CA GLY A 83 -8.84 15.07 27.19
C GLY A 83 -10.37 14.88 27.14
N LYS A 84 -10.94 14.51 25.99
CA LYS A 84 -12.40 14.28 25.84
C LYS A 84 -12.81 12.82 26.03
N LEU A 85 -11.87 11.87 25.92
CA LEU A 85 -12.13 10.44 26.05
C LEU A 85 -11.98 9.99 27.51
N THR A 86 -13.06 10.05 28.27
CA THR A 86 -13.04 9.78 29.72
C THR A 86 -12.78 8.31 30.07
N ASN A 87 -13.16 7.38 29.21
CA ASN A 87 -13.00 5.93 29.40
C ASN A 87 -11.62 5.39 28.98
N LYS A 88 -10.71 6.27 28.50
CA LYS A 88 -9.33 5.92 28.12
C LYS A 88 -9.25 4.71 27.16
N PRO A 89 -9.87 4.78 25.97
CA PRO A 89 -9.89 3.68 25.01
C PRO A 89 -8.49 3.37 24.46
N PHE A 90 -8.36 2.21 23.83
CA PHE A 90 -7.25 1.95 22.92
C PHE A 90 -7.47 2.76 21.64
N VAL A 91 -6.46 3.50 21.19
CA VAL A 91 -6.56 4.32 19.97
C VAL A 91 -5.49 3.89 18.99
N PHE A 92 -5.91 3.54 17.79
CA PHE A 92 -5.04 3.10 16.71
C PHE A 92 -5.18 3.98 15.49
N HIS A 93 -4.06 4.32 14.85
CA HIS A 93 -4.09 4.79 13.48
C HIS A 93 -3.66 3.70 12.51
N THR A 94 -4.00 3.87 11.23
CA THR A 94 -3.72 2.87 10.19
C THR A 94 -2.65 3.31 9.19
N SER A 95 -1.94 4.40 9.43
CA SER A 95 -0.82 4.83 8.59
C SER A 95 0.34 3.81 8.65
N GLY A 96 0.91 3.51 7.48
CA GLY A 96 2.11 2.69 7.37
C GLY A 96 3.39 3.49 7.58
N SER A 97 3.37 4.81 7.33
CA SER A 97 4.55 5.68 7.38
C SER A 97 4.76 6.33 8.75
N LEU A 98 3.67 6.65 9.47
CA LEU A 98 3.69 7.33 10.75
C LEU A 98 3.83 6.33 11.92
N SER A 99 4.51 6.75 12.97
CA SER A 99 4.56 6.00 14.23
C SER A 99 3.40 6.37 15.16
N SER A 100 3.15 5.54 16.18
CA SER A 100 2.16 5.84 17.23
C SER A 100 2.44 7.12 18.01
N GLN A 101 3.65 7.65 17.95
CA GLN A 101 4.02 8.95 18.53
C GLN A 101 3.16 10.12 18.02
N ILE A 102 2.58 10.01 16.83
CA ILE A 102 1.62 11.00 16.30
C ILE A 102 0.37 11.11 17.19
N LEU A 103 0.09 10.09 18.01
CA LEU A 103 -1.02 10.05 18.97
C LEU A 103 -0.61 10.46 20.38
N ARG A 104 0.55 11.14 20.55
CA ARG A 104 1.11 11.50 21.85
C ARG A 104 0.11 12.20 22.78
N ASP A 105 -0.66 13.15 22.28
CA ASP A 105 -1.61 13.92 23.11
C ASP A 105 -2.70 13.00 23.71
N LEU A 106 -3.09 11.93 22.99
CA LEU A 106 -3.99 10.91 23.51
C LEU A 106 -3.32 10.02 24.55
N ASN A 107 -2.06 9.65 24.33
CA ASN A 107 -1.29 8.88 25.30
C ASN A 107 -1.10 9.65 26.61
N GLU A 108 -0.71 10.93 26.53
CA GLU A 108 -0.59 11.84 27.70
C GLU A 108 -1.93 12.03 28.41
N SER A 109 -3.05 11.94 27.70
CA SER A 109 -4.40 11.95 28.28
C SER A 109 -4.79 10.61 28.91
N GLY A 110 -3.92 9.59 28.88
CA GLY A 110 -4.08 8.29 29.50
C GLY A 110 -4.71 7.20 28.60
N CYS A 111 -4.91 7.46 27.30
CA CYS A 111 -5.25 6.40 26.34
C CYS A 111 -4.02 5.50 26.08
N ARG A 112 -4.26 4.27 25.62
CA ARG A 112 -3.21 3.41 25.08
C ARG A 112 -3.22 3.51 23.57
N VAL A 113 -2.07 3.83 22.99
CA VAL A 113 -1.99 4.19 21.58
C VAL A 113 -1.13 3.23 20.76
N GLY A 114 -1.50 3.02 19.51
CA GLY A 114 -0.77 2.16 18.60
C GLY A 114 -1.04 2.45 17.14
N SER A 115 -0.31 1.74 16.30
CA SER A 115 -0.46 1.71 14.85
C SER A 115 -0.78 0.29 14.39
N ILE A 116 -1.81 0.14 13.55
CA ILE A 116 -2.20 -1.13 12.90
C ILE A 116 -2.28 -0.88 11.41
N HIS A 117 -1.23 -1.20 10.67
CA HIS A 117 -1.20 -1.00 9.22
C HIS A 117 -1.34 -2.33 8.47
N PRO A 118 -2.47 -2.60 7.80
CA PRO A 118 -2.65 -3.79 6.98
C PRO A 118 -1.89 -3.66 5.66
N LEU A 119 -1.05 -4.66 5.34
CA LEU A 119 -0.34 -4.76 4.06
C LEU A 119 -1.28 -5.34 2.99
N VAL A 120 -2.29 -4.56 2.60
CA VAL A 120 -3.27 -4.96 1.61
C VAL A 120 -3.73 -3.77 0.77
N SER A 121 -3.90 -3.99 -0.53
CA SER A 121 -4.46 -2.98 -1.43
C SER A 121 -5.99 -2.98 -1.32
N VAL A 122 -6.55 -1.88 -0.82
CA VAL A 122 -8.01 -1.68 -0.65
C VAL A 122 -8.49 -0.64 -1.66
N SER A 123 -9.01 -1.10 -2.79
CA SER A 123 -9.61 -0.24 -3.83
C SER A 123 -11.08 0.06 -3.57
N ASP A 124 -11.76 -0.81 -2.83
CA ASP A 124 -13.17 -0.72 -2.44
C ASP A 124 -13.38 -1.32 -1.05
N SER A 125 -14.27 -0.76 -0.24
CA SER A 125 -14.49 -1.19 1.15
C SER A 125 -15.08 -2.59 1.27
N PHE A 126 -16.01 -2.97 0.40
CA PHE A 126 -16.68 -4.28 0.46
C PHE A 126 -15.75 -5.41 0.02
N LEU A 127 -14.97 -5.18 -1.03
CA LEU A 127 -13.93 -6.10 -1.47
C LEU A 127 -12.80 -6.18 -0.45
N GLY A 128 -12.37 -5.03 0.08
CA GLY A 128 -11.31 -4.92 1.09
C GLY A 128 -11.63 -5.69 2.37
N ALA A 129 -12.88 -5.64 2.82
CA ALA A 129 -13.32 -6.37 4.02
C ALA A 129 -13.13 -7.90 3.94
N ARG A 130 -13.00 -8.46 2.74
CA ARG A 130 -12.78 -9.89 2.51
C ARG A 130 -11.29 -10.26 2.38
N ARG A 131 -10.42 -9.24 2.32
CA ARG A 131 -8.99 -9.42 2.00
C ARG A 131 -8.08 -9.42 3.21
N PHE A 132 -8.59 -9.28 4.44
CA PHE A 132 -7.75 -9.24 5.64
C PHE A 132 -7.26 -10.63 6.10
N LYS A 133 -7.90 -11.70 5.63
CA LYS A 133 -7.44 -13.07 5.89
C LYS A 133 -6.07 -13.31 5.24
N ASP A 134 -5.17 -13.96 5.97
CA ASP A 134 -3.79 -14.29 5.58
C ASP A 134 -2.89 -13.08 5.26
N VAL A 135 -3.36 -11.85 5.51
CA VAL A 135 -2.62 -10.60 5.31
C VAL A 135 -1.74 -10.30 6.51
N PHE A 136 -0.59 -9.73 6.25
CA PHE A 136 0.29 -9.22 7.29
C PHE A 136 -0.12 -7.81 7.73
N PHE A 137 -0.01 -7.56 9.04
CA PHE A 137 -0.26 -6.26 9.66
C PHE A 137 1.00 -5.83 10.40
N CYS A 138 1.49 -4.64 10.10
CA CYS A 138 2.57 -4.04 10.87
C CYS A 138 1.99 -3.36 12.11
N LEU A 139 2.47 -3.78 13.29
CA LEU A 139 2.03 -3.27 14.59
C LEU A 139 3.15 -2.50 15.28
N GLU A 140 2.80 -1.43 15.98
CA GLU A 140 3.73 -0.64 16.80
C GLU A 140 2.92 0.19 17.80
N GLY A 141 3.47 0.50 18.98
CA GLY A 141 2.84 1.33 19.99
C GLY A 141 3.11 0.86 21.41
N ASP A 142 2.25 1.28 22.34
CA ASP A 142 2.28 0.82 23.73
C ASP A 142 2.08 -0.69 23.80
N ALA A 143 2.75 -1.37 24.74
CA ALA A 143 2.70 -2.82 24.84
C ALA A 143 1.26 -3.37 25.00
N GLU A 144 0.42 -2.69 25.80
CA GLU A 144 -0.98 -3.07 25.98
C GLU A 144 -1.79 -2.87 24.70
N ALA A 145 -1.52 -1.78 23.93
CA ALA A 145 -2.15 -1.53 22.65
C ALA A 145 -1.73 -2.58 21.61
N VAL A 146 -0.45 -2.93 21.53
CA VAL A 146 0.04 -3.98 20.64
C VAL A 146 -0.63 -5.32 20.92
N ALA A 147 -0.79 -5.72 22.20
CA ALA A 147 -1.47 -6.96 22.56
C ALA A 147 -2.95 -6.98 22.11
N VAL A 148 -3.65 -5.84 22.21
CA VAL A 148 -5.03 -5.73 21.70
C VAL A 148 -5.03 -5.76 20.17
N ALA A 149 -4.06 -5.11 19.51
CA ALA A 149 -3.92 -5.13 18.07
C ALA A 149 -3.65 -6.55 17.53
N GLU A 150 -2.78 -7.33 18.18
CA GLU A 150 -2.52 -8.73 17.83
C GLU A 150 -3.79 -9.59 17.92
N LYS A 151 -4.60 -9.37 18.98
CA LYS A 151 -5.90 -10.06 19.07
C LYS A 151 -6.81 -9.71 17.92
N ILE A 152 -6.94 -8.42 17.58
CA ILE A 152 -7.78 -7.96 16.46
C ILE A 152 -7.30 -8.58 15.13
N VAL A 153 -5.99 -8.57 14.87
CA VAL A 153 -5.39 -9.17 13.68
C VAL A 153 -5.66 -10.68 13.62
N GLY A 154 -5.52 -11.38 14.75
CA GLY A 154 -5.85 -12.80 14.86
C GLY A 154 -7.33 -13.09 14.55
N ASP A 155 -8.24 -12.28 15.11
CA ASP A 155 -9.69 -12.41 14.85
C ASP A 155 -10.02 -12.16 13.36
N LEU A 156 -9.28 -11.27 12.70
CA LEU A 156 -9.36 -11.05 11.24
C LEU A 156 -8.69 -12.19 10.42
N GLN A 157 -8.08 -13.16 11.08
CA GLN A 157 -7.30 -14.25 10.47
C GLN A 157 -6.05 -13.73 9.71
N GLY A 158 -5.52 -12.58 10.11
CA GLY A 158 -4.27 -12.02 9.62
C GLY A 158 -3.07 -12.50 10.44
N LYS A 159 -1.90 -11.99 10.09
CA LYS A 159 -0.62 -12.22 10.76
C LYS A 159 -0.01 -10.89 11.16
N SER A 160 0.57 -10.81 12.35
CA SER A 160 1.24 -9.59 12.81
C SER A 160 2.76 -9.68 12.66
N PHE A 161 3.39 -8.53 12.47
CA PHE A 161 4.83 -8.34 12.58
C PHE A 161 5.10 -6.91 13.03
N ALA A 162 6.33 -6.64 13.45
CA ALA A 162 6.76 -5.31 13.87
C ALA A 162 8.02 -4.88 13.11
N VAL A 163 8.18 -3.57 12.96
CA VAL A 163 9.44 -2.94 12.55
C VAL A 163 9.82 -1.89 13.58
N GLU A 164 11.11 -1.63 13.76
CA GLU A 164 11.54 -0.51 14.61
C GLU A 164 10.95 0.80 14.08
N THR A 165 10.49 1.67 14.97
CA THR A 165 9.83 2.94 14.65
C THR A 165 10.61 3.79 13.64
N LYS A 166 11.95 3.83 13.77
CA LYS A 166 12.83 4.58 12.84
C LYS A 166 12.76 4.09 11.39
N PHE A 167 12.30 2.87 11.14
CA PHE A 167 12.22 2.28 9.80
C PHE A 167 10.81 2.34 9.19
N LYS A 168 9.81 2.91 9.87
CA LYS A 168 8.43 2.92 9.36
C LYS A 168 8.31 3.57 7.98
N ALA A 169 9.01 4.67 7.73
CA ALA A 169 9.00 5.31 6.41
C ALA A 169 9.57 4.40 5.32
N LEU A 170 10.68 3.71 5.58
CA LEU A 170 11.28 2.75 4.65
C LEU A 170 10.38 1.53 4.43
N TYR A 171 9.81 1.01 5.51
CA TYR A 171 8.82 -0.06 5.44
C TYR A 171 7.63 0.34 4.55
N HIS A 172 7.05 1.53 4.77
CA HIS A 172 5.93 1.99 3.94
C HIS A 172 6.34 2.23 2.48
N ALA A 173 7.54 2.76 2.24
CA ALA A 173 8.07 2.88 0.88
C ALA A 173 8.16 1.50 0.17
N SER A 174 8.56 0.44 0.89
CA SER A 174 8.57 -0.92 0.32
C SER A 174 7.17 -1.42 -0.04
N ALA A 175 6.16 -1.13 0.79
CA ALA A 175 4.77 -1.47 0.52
C ALA A 175 4.21 -0.70 -0.71
N VAL A 176 4.51 0.60 -0.80
CA VAL A 176 4.16 1.43 -1.97
C VAL A 176 4.83 0.89 -3.24
N THR A 177 6.11 0.49 -3.15
CA THR A 177 6.85 -0.08 -4.27
C THR A 177 6.22 -1.40 -4.74
N ALA A 178 5.82 -2.26 -3.82
CA ALA A 178 5.22 -3.55 -4.13
C ALA A 178 3.75 -3.47 -4.61
N SER A 179 3.09 -2.33 -4.47
CA SER A 179 1.67 -2.14 -4.79
C SER A 179 1.45 -1.00 -5.79
N GLY A 180 1.49 0.25 -5.35
CA GLY A 180 1.18 1.41 -6.17
C GLY A 180 2.13 1.57 -7.37
N GLN A 181 3.45 1.38 -7.17
CA GLN A 181 4.42 1.48 -8.25
C GLN A 181 4.33 0.30 -9.23
N VAL A 182 3.93 -0.89 -8.79
CA VAL A 182 3.61 -1.99 -9.71
C VAL A 182 2.43 -1.63 -10.61
N THR A 183 1.40 -0.97 -10.07
CA THR A 183 0.27 -0.48 -10.88
C THR A 183 0.74 0.53 -11.92
N ALA A 184 1.61 1.48 -11.54
CA ALA A 184 2.18 2.45 -12.47
C ALA A 184 3.05 1.78 -13.55
N LEU A 185 3.84 0.75 -13.18
CA LEU A 185 4.64 -0.01 -14.14
C LEU A 185 3.77 -0.74 -15.17
N ILE A 186 2.66 -1.32 -14.73
CA ILE A 186 1.69 -1.97 -15.63
C ILE A 186 1.03 -0.94 -16.55
N SER A 187 0.72 0.26 -16.06
CA SER A 187 0.22 1.36 -16.91
C SER A 187 1.19 1.70 -18.03
N ILE A 188 2.49 1.80 -17.74
CA ILE A 188 3.54 2.03 -18.75
C ILE A 188 3.53 0.90 -19.81
N ALA A 189 3.44 -0.36 -19.37
CA ALA A 189 3.39 -1.48 -20.31
C ALA A 189 2.12 -1.46 -21.19
N VAL A 190 0.99 -1.01 -20.65
CA VAL A 190 -0.25 -0.79 -21.42
C VAL A 190 -0.05 0.29 -22.47
N GLU A 191 0.57 1.43 -22.11
CA GLU A 191 0.88 2.52 -23.06
C GLU A 191 1.82 2.04 -24.18
N MET A 192 2.86 1.26 -23.86
CA MET A 192 3.75 0.66 -24.86
C MET A 192 2.98 -0.22 -25.86
N LEU A 193 2.08 -1.06 -25.36
CA LEU A 193 1.31 -1.94 -26.23
C LEU A 193 0.23 -1.18 -27.01
N ALA A 194 -0.35 -0.13 -26.43
CA ALA A 194 -1.29 0.76 -27.12
C ALA A 194 -0.62 1.52 -28.29
N ALA A 195 0.64 1.94 -28.14
CA ALA A 195 1.43 2.54 -29.20
C ALA A 195 1.64 1.59 -30.42
N CYS A 196 1.44 0.29 -30.24
CA CYS A 196 1.40 -0.68 -31.33
C CYS A 196 0.06 -0.74 -32.07
N GLY A 197 -0.88 0.20 -31.84
CA GLY A 197 -2.16 0.31 -32.53
C GLY A 197 -3.35 -0.34 -31.84
N LEU A 198 -3.24 -0.66 -30.57
CA LEU A 198 -4.32 -1.24 -29.74
C LEU A 198 -4.99 -0.15 -28.89
N THR A 199 -6.24 -0.41 -28.43
CA THR A 199 -6.82 0.42 -27.36
C THR A 199 -6.22 0.06 -26.01
N ASN A 200 -6.27 0.98 -25.03
CA ASN A 200 -5.77 0.74 -23.68
C ASN A 200 -6.44 -0.47 -23.01
N GLU A 201 -7.75 -0.63 -23.20
CA GLU A 201 -8.52 -1.74 -22.66
C GLU A 201 -8.05 -3.08 -23.23
N LYS A 202 -7.80 -3.12 -24.55
CA LYS A 202 -7.31 -4.33 -25.21
C LYS A 202 -5.87 -4.65 -24.83
N ALA A 203 -5.02 -3.64 -24.72
CA ALA A 203 -3.64 -3.79 -24.24
C ALA A 203 -3.61 -4.35 -22.80
N GLN A 204 -4.43 -3.81 -21.91
CA GLN A 204 -4.57 -4.31 -20.55
C GLN A 204 -5.06 -5.77 -20.50
N GLU A 205 -6.10 -6.11 -21.29
CA GLU A 205 -6.63 -7.47 -21.40
C GLU A 205 -5.53 -8.47 -21.82
N ILE A 206 -4.71 -8.10 -22.80
CA ILE A 206 -3.62 -8.95 -23.32
C ILE A 206 -2.49 -9.12 -22.29
N LEU A 207 -2.13 -8.06 -21.56
CA LEU A 207 -1.01 -8.10 -20.61
C LEU A 207 -1.36 -8.76 -19.27
N LEU A 208 -2.62 -8.73 -18.84
CA LEU A 208 -3.02 -9.29 -17.55
C LEU A 208 -2.63 -10.76 -17.32
N PRO A 209 -2.75 -11.70 -18.28
CA PRO A 209 -2.30 -13.08 -18.11
C PRO A 209 -0.79 -13.19 -17.88
N LEU A 210 0.01 -12.34 -18.58
CA LEU A 210 1.46 -12.29 -18.38
C LEU A 210 1.82 -11.77 -16.98
N VAL A 211 1.16 -10.72 -16.52
CA VAL A 211 1.33 -10.17 -15.17
C VAL A 211 1.00 -11.24 -14.11
N LYS A 212 -0.12 -11.95 -14.25
CA LYS A 212 -0.50 -13.05 -13.35
C LYS A 212 0.56 -14.13 -13.26
N SER A 213 1.05 -14.62 -14.40
CA SER A 213 2.10 -15.65 -14.41
C SER A 213 3.40 -15.17 -13.77
N THR A 214 3.72 -13.87 -13.87
CA THR A 214 4.88 -13.29 -13.18
C THR A 214 4.70 -13.33 -11.67
N PHE A 215 3.52 -12.99 -11.15
CA PHE A 215 3.24 -13.10 -9.71
C PHE A 215 3.22 -14.55 -9.22
N GLU A 216 2.67 -15.47 -9.99
CA GLU A 216 2.70 -16.92 -9.66
C GLU A 216 4.12 -17.48 -9.57
N ASN A 217 5.07 -16.96 -10.39
CA ASN A 217 6.48 -17.30 -10.25
C ASN A 217 7.05 -16.72 -8.93
N LEU A 218 6.76 -15.45 -8.62
CA LEU A 218 7.22 -14.82 -7.38
C LEU A 218 6.67 -15.43 -6.10
N GLU A 219 5.52 -16.10 -6.15
CA GLU A 219 4.98 -16.87 -5.02
C GLU A 219 5.85 -18.10 -4.66
N LYS A 220 6.61 -18.63 -5.62
CA LYS A 220 7.34 -19.90 -5.50
C LYS A 220 8.86 -19.74 -5.56
N GLN A 221 9.33 -18.60 -6.03
CA GLN A 221 10.73 -18.35 -6.37
C GLN A 221 11.19 -17.00 -5.83
N THR A 222 12.49 -16.86 -5.62
CA THR A 222 13.08 -15.55 -5.33
C THR A 222 12.95 -14.61 -6.55
N PRO A 223 13.02 -13.28 -6.37
CA PRO A 223 12.97 -12.34 -7.50
C PRO A 223 14.05 -12.61 -8.57
N ALA A 224 15.21 -13.11 -8.18
CA ALA A 224 16.25 -13.48 -9.13
C ALA A 224 15.81 -14.70 -9.97
N GLU A 225 15.34 -15.77 -9.33
CA GLU A 225 14.89 -16.99 -10.02
C GLU A 225 13.65 -16.76 -10.89
N ALA A 226 12.75 -15.86 -10.46
CA ALA A 226 11.53 -15.51 -11.20
C ALA A 226 11.80 -14.62 -12.42
N LEU A 227 12.99 -13.99 -12.53
CA LEU A 227 13.34 -13.17 -13.67
C LEU A 227 13.49 -14.04 -14.93
N THR A 228 12.80 -13.68 -15.99
CA THR A 228 12.84 -14.33 -17.31
C THR A 228 13.09 -13.33 -18.43
N GLY A 229 13.19 -13.80 -19.66
CA GLY A 229 13.23 -12.95 -20.85
C GLY A 229 14.61 -12.36 -21.16
N THR A 230 14.61 -11.17 -21.76
CA THR A 230 15.78 -10.50 -22.33
C THR A 230 16.92 -10.28 -21.36
N PHE A 231 16.62 -9.80 -20.15
CA PHE A 231 17.63 -9.51 -19.13
C PHE A 231 18.17 -10.78 -18.49
N ALA A 232 17.33 -11.77 -18.21
CA ALA A 232 17.77 -13.07 -17.66
C ALA A 232 18.76 -13.78 -18.58
N ARG A 233 18.58 -13.65 -19.90
CA ARG A 233 19.48 -14.24 -20.92
C ARG A 233 20.67 -13.36 -21.28
N ALA A 234 20.77 -12.17 -20.70
CA ALA A 234 21.75 -11.15 -21.07
C ALA A 234 21.79 -10.85 -22.57
N ASP A 235 20.60 -10.73 -23.21
CA ASP A 235 20.43 -10.49 -24.64
C ASP A 235 20.58 -9.00 -24.98
N VAL A 236 21.82 -8.60 -25.26
CA VAL A 236 22.22 -7.22 -25.52
C VAL A 236 21.52 -6.63 -26.75
N GLU A 237 21.39 -7.43 -27.82
CA GLU A 237 20.85 -6.91 -29.09
C GLU A 237 19.34 -6.69 -29.00
N THR A 238 18.61 -7.56 -28.33
CA THR A 238 17.18 -7.33 -28.07
C THR A 238 16.96 -6.11 -27.18
N MET A 239 17.78 -5.91 -26.15
CA MET A 239 17.70 -4.71 -25.29
C MET A 239 17.93 -3.42 -26.09
N LYS A 240 18.93 -3.39 -26.98
CA LYS A 240 19.18 -2.22 -27.88
C LYS A 240 17.95 -1.90 -28.74
N LYS A 241 17.31 -2.92 -29.32
CA LYS A 241 16.08 -2.76 -30.12
C LYS A 241 14.95 -2.16 -29.30
N HIS A 242 14.77 -2.61 -28.04
CA HIS A 242 13.77 -2.05 -27.14
C HIS A 242 14.04 -0.56 -26.88
N ILE A 243 15.27 -0.20 -26.54
CA ILE A 243 15.66 1.19 -26.27
C ILE A 243 15.40 2.07 -27.50
N ALA A 244 15.76 1.62 -28.72
CA ALA A 244 15.51 2.36 -29.93
C ALA A 244 14.02 2.59 -30.19
N ALA A 245 13.21 1.52 -30.07
CA ALA A 245 11.76 1.60 -30.29
C ALA A 245 11.07 2.52 -29.27
N ILE A 246 11.44 2.45 -27.99
CA ILE A 246 10.88 3.31 -26.94
C ILE A 246 11.23 4.78 -27.23
N LYS A 247 12.47 5.08 -27.61
CA LYS A 247 12.91 6.44 -27.96
C LYS A 247 12.16 7.04 -29.15
N GLU A 248 11.84 6.22 -30.12
CA GLU A 248 11.14 6.66 -31.34
C GLU A 248 9.67 6.91 -31.09
N THR A 249 9.05 6.16 -30.16
CA THR A 249 7.59 6.04 -30.10
C THR A 249 6.97 6.66 -28.87
N LEU A 250 7.72 6.77 -27.75
CA LEU A 250 7.17 7.11 -26.44
C LEU A 250 7.85 8.32 -25.80
N ALA A 251 7.22 8.87 -24.78
CA ALA A 251 7.75 9.99 -24.01
C ALA A 251 9.06 9.62 -23.27
N PRO A 252 10.01 10.56 -23.12
CA PRO A 252 11.33 10.29 -22.54
C PRO A 252 11.29 9.71 -21.12
N GLU A 253 10.31 10.08 -20.30
CA GLU A 253 10.13 9.57 -18.94
C GLU A 253 9.83 8.06 -18.88
N LEU A 254 9.17 7.50 -19.89
CA LEU A 254 8.93 6.06 -19.96
C LEU A 254 10.22 5.29 -20.27
N LEU A 255 11.09 5.88 -21.11
CA LEU A 255 12.42 5.33 -21.34
C LEU A 255 13.25 5.32 -20.05
N GLU A 256 13.19 6.38 -19.24
CA GLU A 256 13.92 6.44 -17.97
C GLU A 256 13.55 5.28 -17.05
N VAL A 257 12.24 5.02 -16.88
CA VAL A 257 11.77 3.89 -16.09
C VAL A 257 12.30 2.56 -16.65
N TYR A 258 12.24 2.35 -17.97
CA TYR A 258 12.75 1.15 -18.61
C TYR A 258 14.26 0.95 -18.34
N LEU A 259 15.05 2.01 -18.44
CA LEU A 259 16.50 1.97 -18.22
C LEU A 259 16.85 1.65 -16.76
N GLN A 260 16.17 2.26 -15.79
CA GLN A 260 16.39 2.01 -14.36
C GLN A 260 16.01 0.58 -13.96
N LEU A 261 14.86 0.11 -14.41
CA LEU A 261 14.44 -1.28 -14.18
C LEU A 261 15.35 -2.27 -14.90
N GLY A 262 15.85 -1.91 -16.10
CA GLY A 262 16.85 -2.68 -16.81
C GLY A 262 18.14 -2.85 -16.03
N LEU A 263 18.68 -1.78 -15.43
CA LEU A 263 19.84 -1.84 -14.52
C LEU A 263 19.56 -2.76 -13.32
N ARG A 264 18.40 -2.66 -12.70
CA ARG A 264 18.02 -3.56 -11.60
C ARG A 264 17.93 -5.02 -12.05
N SER A 265 17.36 -5.27 -13.24
CA SER A 265 17.25 -6.62 -13.81
C SER A 265 18.61 -7.24 -14.12
N THR A 266 19.62 -6.45 -14.52
CA THR A 266 20.98 -7.00 -14.71
C THR A 266 21.58 -7.52 -13.40
N HIS A 267 21.31 -6.88 -12.25
CA HIS A 267 21.77 -7.38 -10.95
C HIS A 267 21.09 -8.71 -10.57
N LEU A 268 19.81 -8.88 -10.88
CA LEU A 268 19.10 -10.14 -10.66
C LEU A 268 19.65 -11.24 -11.57
N ALA A 269 19.94 -10.93 -12.84
CA ALA A 269 20.52 -11.87 -13.81
C ALA A 269 21.95 -12.33 -13.43
N GLU A 270 22.75 -11.48 -12.77
CA GLU A 270 24.04 -11.87 -12.20
C GLU A 270 23.89 -13.01 -11.18
N THR A 271 22.87 -12.94 -10.32
CA THR A 271 22.57 -13.98 -9.33
C THR A 271 22.17 -15.30 -9.99
N GLN A 272 21.60 -15.26 -11.20
CA GLN A 272 21.24 -16.44 -11.99
C GLN A 272 22.45 -17.04 -12.76
N GLY A 273 23.63 -16.39 -12.75
CA GLY A 273 24.80 -16.84 -13.48
C GLY A 273 24.78 -16.53 -14.98
N ALA A 274 24.06 -15.49 -15.42
CA ALA A 274 24.10 -15.04 -16.79
C ALA A 274 25.49 -14.51 -17.20
N SER A 275 25.78 -14.42 -18.51
CA SER A 275 27.10 -14.01 -19.04
C SER A 275 27.57 -12.68 -18.44
N ALA A 276 28.65 -12.71 -17.67
CA ALA A 276 29.22 -11.53 -17.02
C ALA A 276 29.65 -10.46 -18.04
N GLU A 277 30.20 -10.87 -19.20
CA GLU A 277 30.59 -9.96 -20.27
C GLU A 277 29.39 -9.22 -20.85
N ASN A 278 28.34 -9.97 -21.22
CA ASN A 278 27.12 -9.37 -21.76
C ASN A 278 26.42 -8.47 -20.73
N LEU A 279 26.36 -8.87 -19.46
CA LEU A 279 25.78 -8.05 -18.39
C LEU A 279 26.58 -6.76 -18.17
N ALA A 280 27.92 -6.80 -18.21
CA ALA A 280 28.75 -5.59 -18.15
C ALA A 280 28.46 -4.66 -19.31
N LEU A 281 28.32 -5.19 -20.53
CA LEU A 281 27.97 -4.40 -21.72
C LEU A 281 26.55 -3.79 -21.59
N MET A 282 25.56 -4.58 -21.14
CA MET A 282 24.21 -4.07 -20.90
C MET A 282 24.20 -2.92 -19.88
N LYS A 283 24.86 -3.09 -18.74
CA LYS A 283 24.97 -2.04 -17.71
C LYS A 283 25.57 -0.76 -18.26
N LYS A 284 26.64 -0.87 -19.07
CA LYS A 284 27.29 0.29 -19.72
C LYS A 284 26.31 1.00 -20.66
N ILE A 285 25.60 0.27 -21.52
CA ILE A 285 24.64 0.86 -22.46
C ILE A 285 23.50 1.55 -21.70
N LEU A 286 22.88 0.87 -20.73
CA LEU A 286 21.81 1.42 -19.94
C LEU A 286 22.20 2.69 -19.18
N ALA A 287 23.40 2.72 -18.59
CA ALA A 287 23.91 3.91 -17.88
C ALA A 287 24.18 5.09 -18.84
N VAL A 288 24.75 4.84 -20.02
CA VAL A 288 25.00 5.87 -21.03
C VAL A 288 23.68 6.46 -21.55
N GLU A 289 22.71 5.62 -21.87
CA GLU A 289 21.42 6.07 -22.37
C GLU A 289 20.62 6.83 -21.30
N ASN A 290 20.70 6.41 -20.04
CA ASN A 290 20.08 7.13 -18.93
C ASN A 290 20.68 8.53 -18.75
N ALA A 291 22.03 8.66 -18.83
CA ALA A 291 22.69 9.95 -18.74
C ALA A 291 22.35 10.91 -19.90
N LYS A 292 22.13 10.39 -21.11
CA LYS A 292 21.69 11.19 -22.26
C LYS A 292 20.24 11.65 -22.10
N ASN A 293 19.36 10.76 -21.68
CA ASN A 293 17.94 11.05 -21.48
C ASN A 293 17.75 12.16 -20.42
N TRP A 294 18.47 12.08 -19.31
CA TRP A 294 18.47 13.09 -18.24
C TRP A 294 18.88 14.48 -18.73
N LYS A 295 19.93 14.58 -19.57
CA LYS A 295 20.37 15.87 -20.12
C LYS A 295 19.37 16.46 -21.11
N GLY A 296 18.66 15.63 -21.87
CA GLY A 296 17.59 16.07 -22.76
C GLY A 296 16.41 16.70 -22.01
N ASN A 297 16.00 16.10 -20.91
CA ASN A 297 14.88 16.58 -20.09
C ASN A 297 15.15 17.89 -19.32
N LEU A 298 16.42 18.31 -19.15
CA LEU A 298 16.78 19.57 -18.49
C LEU A 298 16.86 20.77 -19.48
N GLN A 299 16.74 20.52 -20.77
CA GLN A 299 16.87 21.54 -21.83
C GLN A 299 15.52 21.85 -22.54
N GLY A 300 14.45 21.16 -22.21
CA GLY A 300 13.09 21.39 -22.69
C GLY A 300 12.19 21.90 -21.57
#